data_608dba03452057ce03ec47b94baad7a7
#
_entry.id   608dba03452057ce03ec47b94baad7a7
#
_cell.length_a   1.000
_cell.length_b   1.000
_cell.length_c   1.000
_cell.angle_alpha   90.00
_cell.angle_beta   90.00
_cell.angle_gamma   90.00
#
_symmetry.space_group_name_H-M   'P 1'
#
loop_
_entity.id
_entity.type
_entity.pdbx_description
1 polymer ?
#
loop_
_entity_poly.entity_id
_entity_poly.type
_entity_poly.pdbx_seq_one_letter_code
_entity_poly.pdbx_strand_id
1 'polypeptide(L)'
;MTISSSEIRRNMTIILEDDVYQILDWQHRQAPKAPPTLTLKVRQIKTGNVYERKLQGNQKLTRAAVDTPSVQYLYPDGDMHNFMDTETFEQFAITEEVLGSALQYISEGDTIEVMMYEGVPISVEVASSVTLEISETEVGLKGDTQSGATKPATTTTGLVLQVPLFISTGDRIVVNSTSGEYTCLLYTSPSPRDGLLSRMPSSA
;
A
#
# COMPACT_ATOMS: atom_id res chain seq x y z
N MET A 1 10.67 -11.94 21.84
CA MET A 1 10.12 -11.70 23.21
C MET A 1 8.88 -12.57 23.39
N THR A 2 8.80 -13.35 24.46
CA THR A 2 7.67 -14.28 24.69
C THR A 2 6.54 -13.53 25.40
N ILE A 3 5.33 -13.62 24.86
CA ILE A 3 4.12 -12.98 25.39
C ILE A 3 3.13 -14.04 25.89
N SER A 4 2.37 -13.68 26.90
CA SER A 4 1.26 -14.49 27.41
C SER A 4 -0.05 -14.18 26.69
N SER A 5 -1.04 -15.06 26.83
CA SER A 5 -2.36 -14.88 26.20
C SER A 5 -3.10 -13.60 26.65
N SER A 6 -2.74 -13.06 27.83
CA SER A 6 -3.32 -11.80 28.36
C SER A 6 -2.74 -10.52 27.75
N GLU A 7 -1.59 -10.62 27.11
CA GLU A 7 -0.87 -9.47 26.50
C GLU A 7 -1.17 -9.30 25.02
N ILE A 8 -2.00 -10.17 24.47
CA ILE A 8 -2.37 -10.14 23.04
C ILE A 8 -3.23 -8.91 22.75
N ARG A 9 -2.87 -8.22 21.66
CA ARG A 9 -3.61 -7.07 21.13
C ARG A 9 -3.80 -7.20 19.61
N ARG A 10 -4.78 -6.49 19.07
CA ARG A 10 -4.96 -6.35 17.62
C ARG A 10 -3.74 -5.68 17.01
N ASN A 11 -3.43 -6.04 15.79
CA ASN A 11 -2.28 -5.58 15.01
C ASN A 11 -0.89 -5.97 15.57
N MET A 12 -0.85 -6.86 16.55
CA MET A 12 0.42 -7.39 17.05
C MET A 12 0.94 -8.48 16.13
N THR A 13 2.25 -8.47 15.89
CA THR A 13 2.95 -9.49 15.10
C THR A 13 3.50 -10.59 15.99
N ILE A 14 3.26 -11.82 15.58
CA ILE A 14 3.71 -13.03 16.29
C ILE A 14 4.35 -14.01 15.32
N ILE A 15 5.25 -14.85 15.85
CA ILE A 15 5.85 -15.96 15.11
C ILE A 15 5.07 -17.23 15.44
N LEU A 16 4.58 -17.90 14.42
CA LEU A 16 3.96 -19.22 14.50
C LEU A 16 4.56 -20.10 13.41
N GLU A 17 5.09 -21.27 13.78
CA GLU A 17 5.60 -22.27 12.81
C GLU A 17 6.67 -21.66 11.85
N ASP A 18 7.56 -20.78 12.37
CA ASP A 18 8.62 -20.07 11.64
C ASP A 18 8.14 -18.98 10.65
N ASP A 19 6.84 -18.69 10.62
CA ASP A 19 6.28 -17.60 9.83
C ASP A 19 5.77 -16.45 10.71
N VAL A 20 5.74 -15.24 10.13
CA VAL A 20 5.26 -14.03 10.80
C VAL A 20 3.78 -13.81 10.48
N TYR A 21 2.99 -13.68 11.53
CA TYR A 21 1.54 -13.47 11.46
C TYR A 21 1.15 -12.20 12.19
N GLN A 22 0.22 -11.44 11.62
CA GLN A 22 -0.43 -10.30 12.25
C GLN A 22 -1.76 -10.74 12.87
N ILE A 23 -1.99 -10.41 14.14
CA ILE A 23 -3.24 -10.71 14.84
C ILE A 23 -4.30 -9.68 14.41
N LEU A 24 -5.35 -10.15 13.74
CA LEU A 24 -6.49 -9.32 13.34
C LEU A 24 -7.54 -9.24 14.46
N ASP A 25 -7.83 -10.39 15.08
CA ASP A 25 -8.78 -10.49 16.18
C ASP A 25 -8.45 -11.69 17.07
N TRP A 26 -8.95 -11.68 18.28
CA TRP A 26 -8.76 -12.76 19.23
C TRP A 26 -9.96 -12.96 20.14
N GLN A 27 -10.23 -14.21 20.50
CA GLN A 27 -11.29 -14.59 21.41
C GLN A 27 -10.75 -15.54 22.48
N HIS A 28 -10.93 -15.18 23.71
CA HIS A 28 -10.58 -16.03 24.84
C HIS A 28 -11.86 -16.70 25.38
N ARG A 29 -11.93 -18.01 25.31
CA ARG A 29 -13.07 -18.78 25.81
C ARG A 29 -12.63 -19.59 27.02
N GLN A 30 -13.23 -19.30 28.15
CA GLN A 30 -13.02 -20.03 29.39
C GLN A 30 -14.31 -20.79 29.73
N ALA A 31 -14.27 -22.12 29.74
CA ALA A 31 -15.38 -22.95 30.16
C ALA A 31 -15.11 -23.53 31.56
N PRO A 32 -16.13 -23.73 32.40
CA PRO A 32 -15.96 -24.11 33.84
C PRO A 32 -15.25 -25.44 34.09
N LYS A 33 -15.16 -26.31 33.04
CA LYS A 33 -14.56 -27.67 33.16
C LYS A 33 -13.60 -28.00 32.00
N ALA A 34 -13.21 -27.03 31.18
CA ALA A 34 -12.30 -27.22 30.07
C ALA A 34 -11.10 -26.26 30.16
N PRO A 35 -9.93 -26.64 29.64
CA PRO A 35 -8.81 -25.71 29.59
C PRO A 35 -9.20 -24.47 28.79
N PRO A 36 -8.72 -23.28 29.18
CA PRO A 36 -8.99 -22.06 28.43
C PRO A 36 -8.49 -22.21 27.01
N THR A 37 -9.32 -21.83 26.05
CA THR A 37 -8.99 -21.89 24.61
C THR A 37 -8.91 -20.48 24.08
N LEU A 38 -7.81 -20.18 23.40
CA LEU A 38 -7.57 -18.94 22.70
C LEU A 38 -7.75 -19.16 21.20
N THR A 39 -8.71 -18.50 20.61
CA THR A 39 -8.90 -18.48 19.16
C THR A 39 -8.33 -17.19 18.62
N LEU A 40 -7.35 -17.30 17.73
CA LEU A 40 -6.70 -16.19 17.05
C LEU A 40 -7.13 -16.16 15.59
N LYS A 41 -7.57 -15.00 15.11
CA LYS A 41 -7.71 -14.73 13.70
C LYS A 41 -6.46 -13.97 13.26
N VAL A 42 -5.63 -14.62 12.46
CA VAL A 42 -4.30 -14.13 12.07
C VAL A 42 -4.19 -14.03 10.56
N ARG A 43 -3.47 -13.01 10.09
CA ARG A 43 -3.05 -12.85 8.70
C ARG A 43 -1.60 -13.26 8.59
N GLN A 44 -1.27 -14.18 7.71
CA GLN A 44 0.11 -14.46 7.34
C GLN A 44 0.64 -13.27 6.51
N ILE A 45 1.74 -12.67 6.93
CA ILE A 45 2.23 -11.42 6.31
C ILE A 45 2.72 -11.68 4.89
N LYS A 46 3.44 -12.77 4.65
CA LYS A 46 3.96 -13.12 3.32
C LYS A 46 2.88 -13.35 2.26
N THR A 47 1.80 -14.05 2.59
CA THR A 47 0.78 -14.47 1.62
C THR A 47 -0.49 -13.63 1.67
N GLY A 48 -0.66 -12.82 2.72
CA GLY A 48 -1.88 -12.05 2.97
C GLY A 48 -3.09 -12.90 3.43
N ASN A 49 -2.95 -14.23 3.44
CA ASN A 49 -4.04 -15.14 3.79
C ASN A 49 -4.42 -15.03 5.26
N VAL A 50 -5.73 -15.15 5.52
CA VAL A 50 -6.27 -15.10 6.88
C VAL A 50 -6.61 -16.50 7.35
N TYR A 51 -6.07 -16.85 8.53
CA TYR A 51 -6.29 -18.14 9.17
C TYR A 51 -6.90 -17.97 10.55
N GLU A 52 -7.68 -18.96 10.96
CA GLU A 52 -8.14 -19.09 12.34
C GLU A 52 -7.34 -20.20 13.03
N ARG A 53 -6.61 -19.83 14.10
CA ARG A 53 -5.80 -20.76 14.88
C ARG A 53 -6.33 -20.86 16.31
N LYS A 54 -6.55 -22.09 16.76
CA LYS A 54 -6.98 -22.39 18.12
C LYS A 54 -5.76 -22.84 18.92
N LEU A 55 -5.45 -22.10 19.97
CA LEU A 55 -4.34 -22.37 20.87
C LEU A 55 -4.85 -22.70 22.26
N GLN A 56 -4.13 -23.52 23.00
CA GLN A 56 -4.42 -23.71 24.41
C GLN A 56 -4.03 -22.45 25.19
N GLY A 57 -4.86 -22.01 26.12
CA GLY A 57 -4.76 -20.71 26.76
C GLY A 57 -3.48 -20.42 27.54
N ASN A 58 -2.64 -21.42 27.80
CA ASN A 58 -1.33 -21.28 28.45
C ASN A 58 -0.15 -21.33 27.46
N GLN A 59 -0.41 -21.41 26.16
CA GLN A 59 0.66 -21.45 25.17
C GLN A 59 1.35 -20.08 25.09
N LYS A 60 2.66 -20.08 25.25
CA LYS A 60 3.49 -18.87 25.09
C LYS A 60 3.65 -18.59 23.61
N LEU A 61 3.39 -17.34 23.22
CA LEU A 61 3.59 -16.85 21.86
C LEU A 61 4.87 -16.03 21.80
N THR A 62 5.59 -16.14 20.71
CA THR A 62 6.76 -15.31 20.47
C THR A 62 6.32 -14.08 19.67
N ARG A 63 6.54 -12.89 20.22
CA ARG A 63 6.33 -11.64 19.51
C ARG A 63 7.46 -11.46 18.47
N ALA A 64 7.08 -11.23 17.21
CA ALA A 64 8.02 -10.76 16.22
C ALA A 64 8.28 -9.26 16.44
N ALA A 65 9.55 -8.88 16.55
CA ALA A 65 9.94 -7.49 16.42
C ALA A 65 10.04 -7.22 14.91
N VAL A 66 9.13 -6.42 14.39
CA VAL A 66 9.16 -5.97 13.00
C VAL A 66 9.46 -4.48 13.01
N ASP A 67 10.36 -4.07 12.15
CA ASP A 67 10.67 -2.69 11.87
C ASP A 67 9.93 -2.27 10.59
N THR A 68 9.46 -1.04 10.55
CA THR A 68 8.76 -0.47 9.38
C THR A 68 9.46 0.81 8.92
N PRO A 69 10.65 0.70 8.30
CA PRO A 69 11.31 1.86 7.75
C PRO A 69 10.52 2.45 6.58
N SER A 70 10.60 3.78 6.45
CA SER A 70 10.15 4.49 5.27
C SER A 70 11.23 4.40 4.20
N VAL A 71 10.87 3.91 3.02
CA VAL A 71 11.82 3.71 1.92
C VAL A 71 11.33 4.38 0.65
N GLN A 72 12.24 4.88 -0.15
CA GLN A 72 11.95 5.47 -1.44
C GLN A 72 12.19 4.45 -2.55
N TYR A 73 11.23 4.28 -3.44
CA TYR A 73 11.38 3.46 -4.65
C TYR A 73 12.28 4.18 -5.65
N LEU A 74 13.31 3.51 -6.14
CA LEU A 74 14.29 4.08 -7.07
C LEU A 74 13.97 3.67 -8.51
N TYR A 75 14.19 2.40 -8.83
CA TYR A 75 14.01 1.87 -10.19
C TYR A 75 13.86 0.34 -10.18
N PRO A 76 13.23 -0.23 -11.22
CA PRO A 76 13.18 -1.68 -11.41
C PRO A 76 14.48 -2.21 -12.01
N ASP A 77 14.87 -3.42 -11.63
CA ASP A 77 15.99 -4.18 -12.20
C ASP A 77 15.57 -5.63 -12.43
N GLY A 78 14.91 -5.88 -13.56
CA GLY A 78 14.29 -7.17 -13.86
C GLY A 78 13.17 -7.50 -12.87
N ASP A 79 13.28 -8.64 -12.18
CA ASP A 79 12.32 -9.10 -11.17
C ASP A 79 12.56 -8.46 -9.77
N MET A 80 13.57 -7.61 -9.68
CA MET A 80 13.95 -6.91 -8.46
C MET A 80 13.62 -5.43 -8.56
N HIS A 81 13.21 -4.85 -7.46
CA HIS A 81 12.91 -3.43 -7.34
C HIS A 81 13.81 -2.81 -6.29
N ASN A 82 14.55 -1.77 -6.66
CA ASN A 82 15.51 -1.13 -5.78
C ASN A 82 14.85 -0.04 -4.96
N PHE A 83 15.10 -0.07 -3.67
CA PHE A 83 14.62 0.89 -2.69
C PHE A 83 15.78 1.47 -1.90
N MET A 84 15.59 2.65 -1.36
CA MET A 84 16.53 3.32 -0.48
C MET A 84 15.82 3.72 0.80
N ASP A 85 16.38 3.33 1.93
CA ASP A 85 15.93 3.79 3.24
C ASP A 85 16.12 5.31 3.35
N THR A 86 15.10 6.03 3.79
CA THR A 86 15.12 7.51 3.85
C THR A 86 15.93 8.04 5.04
N GLU A 87 16.22 7.21 6.05
CA GLU A 87 16.98 7.60 7.23
C GLU A 87 18.45 7.17 7.12
N THR A 88 18.71 5.91 6.73
CA THR A 88 20.06 5.36 6.64
C THR A 88 20.71 5.52 5.28
N PHE A 89 19.92 5.81 4.23
CA PHE A 89 20.33 5.87 2.81
C PHE A 89 20.92 4.54 2.29
N GLU A 90 20.69 3.45 2.99
CA GLU A 90 21.06 2.13 2.52
C GLU A 90 20.11 1.67 1.41
N GLN A 91 20.68 1.09 0.36
CA GLN A 91 19.92 0.55 -0.75
C GLN A 91 19.76 -0.95 -0.61
N PHE A 92 18.58 -1.45 -0.92
CA PHE A 92 18.27 -2.85 -0.95
C PHE A 92 17.23 -3.16 -2.03
N ALA A 93 17.21 -4.40 -2.46
CA ALA A 93 16.28 -4.86 -3.49
C ALA A 93 15.15 -5.70 -2.86
N ILE A 94 13.94 -5.50 -3.35
CA ILE A 94 12.74 -6.29 -2.99
C ILE A 94 12.27 -7.01 -4.25
N THR A 95 11.89 -8.28 -4.12
CA THR A 95 11.35 -9.06 -5.22
C THR A 95 9.89 -8.68 -5.52
N GLU A 96 9.48 -8.82 -6.79
CA GLU A 96 8.11 -8.60 -7.20
C GLU A 96 7.10 -9.44 -6.39
N GLU A 97 7.50 -10.64 -5.94
CA GLU A 97 6.67 -11.51 -5.09
C GLU A 97 6.27 -10.86 -3.76
N VAL A 98 7.21 -10.13 -3.12
CA VAL A 98 6.97 -9.41 -1.85
C VAL A 98 6.16 -8.15 -2.08
N LEU A 99 6.39 -7.45 -3.20
CA LEU A 99 5.65 -6.25 -3.59
C LEU A 99 4.20 -6.59 -3.99
N GLY A 100 4.01 -7.70 -4.70
CA GLY A 100 2.70 -8.14 -5.14
C GLY A 100 1.88 -7.03 -5.84
N SER A 101 0.63 -6.84 -5.40
CA SER A 101 -0.25 -5.80 -5.95
C SER A 101 0.20 -4.36 -5.64
N ALA A 102 1.08 -4.15 -4.65
CA ALA A 102 1.58 -2.83 -4.30
C ALA A 102 2.33 -2.16 -5.46
N LEU A 103 2.98 -2.96 -6.31
CA LEU A 103 3.73 -2.47 -7.48
C LEU A 103 2.88 -1.62 -8.43
N GLN A 104 1.58 -1.90 -8.55
CA GLN A 104 0.66 -1.13 -9.40
C GLN A 104 0.32 0.26 -8.83
N TYR A 105 0.69 0.51 -7.57
CA TYR A 105 0.39 1.76 -6.85
C TYR A 105 1.64 2.58 -6.50
N ILE A 106 2.82 2.12 -6.92
CA ILE A 106 4.10 2.76 -6.59
C ILE A 106 4.73 3.29 -7.87
N SER A 107 5.13 4.55 -7.88
CA SER A 107 5.91 5.18 -8.95
C SER A 107 7.34 5.46 -8.48
N GLU A 108 8.27 5.59 -9.40
CA GLU A 108 9.65 5.98 -9.10
C GLU A 108 9.68 7.30 -8.31
N GLY A 109 10.41 7.30 -7.21
CA GLY A 109 10.50 8.43 -6.29
C GLY A 109 9.47 8.43 -5.15
N ASP A 110 8.46 7.56 -5.19
CA ASP A 110 7.47 7.45 -4.12
C ASP A 110 8.08 6.86 -2.85
N THR A 111 7.57 7.33 -1.71
CA THR A 111 7.95 6.81 -0.39
C THR A 111 6.87 5.90 0.14
N ILE A 112 7.27 4.70 0.55
CA ILE A 112 6.40 3.65 1.09
C ILE A 112 6.95 3.12 2.40
N GLU A 113 6.13 2.38 3.16
CA GLU A 113 6.56 1.66 4.36
C GLU A 113 6.80 0.19 4.03
N VAL A 114 7.98 -0.31 4.38
CA VAL A 114 8.35 -1.71 4.20
C VAL A 114 8.45 -2.38 5.55
N MET A 115 7.68 -3.44 5.75
CA MET A 115 7.75 -4.23 6.97
C MET A 115 8.93 -5.19 6.87
N MET A 116 9.89 -5.03 7.77
CA MET A 116 11.10 -5.87 7.86
C MET A 116 11.07 -6.74 9.11
N TYR A 117 11.48 -7.98 8.96
CA TYR A 117 11.74 -8.90 10.06
C TYR A 117 13.18 -9.41 9.95
N GLU A 118 13.98 -9.16 11.00
CA GLU A 118 15.42 -9.51 11.03
C GLU A 118 16.22 -9.01 9.81
N GLY A 119 15.86 -7.80 9.31
CA GLY A 119 16.50 -7.19 8.14
C GLY A 119 16.04 -7.73 6.78
N VAL A 120 15.06 -8.63 6.76
CA VAL A 120 14.47 -9.16 5.53
C VAL A 120 13.12 -8.51 5.28
N PRO A 121 12.86 -7.94 4.08
CA PRO A 121 11.56 -7.39 3.74
C PRO A 121 10.53 -8.51 3.59
N ILE A 122 9.42 -8.43 4.32
CA ILE A 122 8.38 -9.45 4.34
C ILE A 122 7.05 -8.97 3.77
N SER A 123 6.80 -7.67 3.80
CA SER A 123 5.59 -7.05 3.23
C SER A 123 5.82 -5.57 3.00
N VAL A 124 5.01 -5.01 2.11
CA VAL A 124 5.02 -3.60 1.76
C VAL A 124 3.65 -3.01 2.08
N GLU A 125 3.63 -1.84 2.68
CA GLU A 125 2.41 -1.11 2.99
C GLU A 125 2.40 0.20 2.18
N VAL A 126 1.40 0.34 1.31
CA VAL A 126 1.20 1.51 0.47
C VAL A 126 0.16 2.42 1.12
N ALA A 127 0.33 3.72 0.99
CA ALA A 127 -0.66 4.68 1.48
C ALA A 127 -2.05 4.36 0.91
N SER A 128 -3.10 4.55 1.71
CA SER A 128 -4.49 4.28 1.31
C SER A 128 -4.97 5.11 0.11
N SER A 129 -4.29 6.21 -0.18
CA SER A 129 -4.54 7.06 -1.34
C SER A 129 -3.22 7.38 -2.01
N VAL A 130 -3.10 7.03 -3.29
CA VAL A 130 -1.90 7.26 -4.10
C VAL A 130 -2.23 8.10 -5.32
N THR A 131 -1.27 8.89 -5.77
CA THR A 131 -1.40 9.71 -6.98
C THR A 131 -0.75 8.99 -8.13
N LEU A 132 -1.52 8.67 -9.16
CA LEU A 132 -1.03 8.00 -10.38
C LEU A 132 -1.32 8.87 -11.61
N GLU A 133 -0.46 8.77 -12.60
CA GLU A 133 -0.62 9.44 -13.89
C GLU A 133 -1.23 8.48 -14.91
N ILE A 134 -2.17 8.98 -15.71
CA ILE A 134 -2.82 8.21 -16.77
C ILE A 134 -1.89 8.14 -17.99
N SER A 135 -1.47 6.94 -18.36
CA SER A 135 -0.68 6.70 -19.56
C SER A 135 -1.55 6.57 -20.81
N GLU A 136 -2.70 5.91 -20.68
CA GLU A 136 -3.59 5.65 -21.81
C GLU A 136 -5.06 5.65 -21.36
N THR A 137 -5.93 6.24 -22.19
CA THR A 137 -7.38 6.21 -22.00
C THR A 137 -8.09 6.42 -23.34
N GLU A 138 -9.27 5.84 -23.48
CA GLU A 138 -10.10 6.06 -24.65
C GLU A 138 -10.60 7.51 -24.73
N VAL A 139 -10.82 7.99 -25.95
CA VAL A 139 -11.43 9.30 -26.16
C VAL A 139 -12.90 9.20 -25.78
N GLY A 140 -13.29 9.91 -24.71
CA GLY A 140 -14.68 9.98 -24.27
C GLY A 140 -15.55 10.60 -25.38
N LEU A 141 -16.38 9.81 -26.04
CA LEU A 141 -17.35 10.34 -27.01
C LEU A 141 -18.43 11.15 -26.27
N LYS A 142 -18.53 12.42 -26.61
CA LYS A 142 -19.58 13.35 -26.15
C LYS A 142 -20.94 12.93 -26.72
N GLY A 143 -21.56 11.89 -26.18
CA GLY A 143 -22.85 11.40 -26.67
C GLY A 143 -23.76 10.82 -25.60
N ASP A 144 -23.21 10.33 -24.49
CA ASP A 144 -23.98 9.75 -23.41
C ASP A 144 -23.97 10.69 -22.20
N THR A 145 -24.97 11.56 -22.14
CA THR A 145 -25.24 12.49 -21.02
C THR A 145 -25.92 11.79 -19.82
N GLN A 146 -25.61 10.53 -19.55
CA GLN A 146 -25.95 9.93 -18.27
C GLN A 146 -24.87 10.31 -17.24
N SER A 147 -25.28 11.02 -16.21
CA SER A 147 -24.46 11.33 -15.06
C SER A 147 -23.89 10.03 -14.47
N GLY A 148 -22.55 9.86 -14.55
CA GLY A 148 -21.85 8.68 -14.02
C GLY A 148 -21.23 7.77 -15.08
N ALA A 149 -21.20 8.15 -16.37
CA ALA A 149 -20.50 7.37 -17.38
C ALA A 149 -18.99 7.37 -17.11
N THR A 150 -18.41 6.17 -17.09
CA THR A 150 -16.96 5.92 -16.89
C THR A 150 -16.36 5.32 -18.15
N LYS A 151 -15.04 5.41 -18.27
CA LYS A 151 -14.24 4.77 -19.31
C LYS A 151 -13.03 4.07 -18.70
N PRO A 152 -12.49 3.03 -19.33
CA PRO A 152 -11.26 2.41 -18.88
C PRO A 152 -10.08 3.36 -19.12
N ALA A 153 -9.15 3.36 -18.16
CA ALA A 153 -7.89 4.06 -18.26
C ALA A 153 -6.78 3.20 -17.68
N THR A 154 -5.58 3.29 -18.25
CA THR A 154 -4.38 2.64 -17.79
C THR A 154 -3.43 3.68 -17.22
N THR A 155 -2.89 3.43 -16.05
CA THR A 155 -1.88 4.30 -15.42
C THR A 155 -0.48 3.97 -15.94
N THR A 156 0.50 4.83 -15.66
CA THR A 156 1.92 4.60 -15.97
C THR A 156 2.48 3.37 -15.24
N THR A 157 1.88 2.98 -14.12
CA THR A 157 2.23 1.77 -13.35
C THR A 157 1.55 0.50 -13.85
N GLY A 158 0.74 0.58 -14.93
CA GLY A 158 0.03 -0.57 -15.50
C GLY A 158 -1.30 -0.92 -14.81
N LEU A 159 -1.76 -0.13 -13.84
CA LEU A 159 -3.06 -0.32 -13.22
C LEU A 159 -4.17 0.09 -14.20
N VAL A 160 -5.14 -0.81 -14.42
CA VAL A 160 -6.34 -0.53 -15.22
C VAL A 160 -7.52 -0.25 -14.29
N LEU A 161 -8.15 0.92 -14.45
CA LEU A 161 -9.28 1.32 -13.62
C LEU A 161 -10.33 2.10 -14.41
N GLN A 162 -11.52 2.24 -13.82
CA GLN A 162 -12.60 3.03 -14.40
C GLN A 162 -12.50 4.48 -13.93
N VAL A 163 -12.45 5.41 -14.89
CA VAL A 163 -12.36 6.84 -14.61
C VAL A 163 -13.52 7.59 -15.29
N PRO A 164 -13.91 8.78 -14.79
CA PRO A 164 -14.88 9.64 -15.47
C PRO A 164 -14.45 10.03 -16.88
N LEU A 165 -15.42 10.30 -17.77
CA LEU A 165 -15.18 10.60 -19.20
C LEU A 165 -14.27 11.82 -19.43
N PHE A 166 -14.21 12.77 -18.51
CA PHE A 166 -13.42 14.00 -18.63
C PHE A 166 -11.92 13.80 -18.38
N ILE A 167 -11.50 12.65 -17.84
CA ILE A 167 -10.09 12.34 -17.58
C ILE A 167 -9.38 12.08 -18.92
N SER A 168 -8.20 12.64 -19.07
CA SER A 168 -7.37 12.55 -20.28
C SER A 168 -6.01 11.92 -19.97
N THR A 169 -5.32 11.47 -20.99
CA THR A 169 -3.92 11.02 -20.89
C THR A 169 -3.05 12.15 -20.37
N GLY A 170 -2.16 11.84 -19.41
CA GLY A 170 -1.31 12.81 -18.72
C GLY A 170 -1.95 13.43 -17.46
N ASP A 171 -3.24 13.16 -17.20
CA ASP A 171 -3.87 13.62 -15.97
C ASP A 171 -3.37 12.82 -14.77
N ARG A 172 -3.21 13.50 -13.64
CA ARG A 172 -2.88 12.88 -12.36
C ARG A 172 -4.16 12.67 -11.55
N ILE A 173 -4.39 11.45 -11.17
CA ILE A 173 -5.56 11.04 -10.41
C ILE A 173 -5.17 10.48 -9.06
N VAL A 174 -6.06 10.62 -8.08
CA VAL A 174 -5.95 9.94 -6.78
C VAL A 174 -6.75 8.66 -6.84
N VAL A 175 -6.09 7.57 -6.51
CA VAL A 175 -6.65 6.21 -6.49
C VAL A 175 -6.60 5.66 -5.06
N ASN A 176 -7.63 4.98 -4.64
CA ASN A 176 -7.63 4.25 -3.39
C ASN A 176 -6.88 2.91 -3.58
N SER A 177 -5.75 2.72 -2.89
CA SER A 177 -4.92 1.51 -3.02
C SER A 177 -5.58 0.23 -2.50
N THR A 178 -6.60 0.36 -1.65
CA THR A 178 -7.32 -0.78 -1.07
C THR A 178 -8.42 -1.30 -1.98
N SER A 179 -9.19 -0.39 -2.63
CA SER A 179 -10.30 -0.76 -3.53
C SER A 179 -9.91 -0.73 -5.02
N GLY A 180 -8.81 -0.08 -5.38
CA GLY A 180 -8.39 0.14 -6.77
C GLY A 180 -9.24 1.15 -7.52
N GLU A 181 -10.05 1.94 -6.81
CA GLU A 181 -11.01 2.84 -7.40
C GLU A 181 -10.48 4.27 -7.50
N TYR A 182 -10.91 4.96 -8.56
CA TYR A 182 -10.69 6.39 -8.72
C TYR A 182 -11.39 7.18 -7.61
N THR A 183 -10.68 8.12 -7.01
CA THR A 183 -11.22 9.00 -5.96
C THR A 183 -11.44 10.42 -6.46
N CYS A 184 -10.42 11.06 -7.01
CA CYS A 184 -10.51 12.43 -7.54
C CYS A 184 -9.39 12.74 -8.52
N LEU A 185 -9.58 13.82 -9.30
CA LEU A 185 -8.55 14.40 -10.16
C LEU A 185 -7.70 15.37 -9.34
N LEU A 186 -6.38 15.25 -9.46
CA LEU A 186 -5.46 16.20 -8.86
C LEU A 186 -5.25 17.38 -9.84
N TYR A 187 -5.89 18.50 -9.56
CA TYR A 187 -5.63 19.73 -10.31
C TYR A 187 -4.29 20.33 -9.89
N THR A 188 -3.28 20.22 -10.73
CA THR A 188 -2.10 21.07 -10.61
C THR A 188 -2.49 22.46 -11.10
N SER A 189 -2.85 23.36 -10.17
CA SER A 189 -3.06 24.75 -10.51
C SER A 189 -1.73 25.31 -11.05
N PRO A 190 -1.66 25.85 -12.29
CA PRO A 190 -0.46 26.52 -12.74
C PRO A 190 -0.17 27.67 -11.78
N SER A 191 1.04 27.71 -11.23
CA SER A 191 1.47 28.78 -10.33
C SER A 191 1.32 30.15 -11.03
N PRO A 192 0.69 31.16 -10.40
CA PRO A 192 0.50 32.48 -11.01
C PRO A 192 1.80 33.26 -11.22
N ARG A 193 2.97 32.65 -11.11
CA ARG A 193 4.28 33.27 -11.30
C ARG A 193 4.76 33.32 -12.75
N ASP A 194 4.19 32.59 -13.69
CA ASP A 194 4.65 32.60 -15.08
C ASP A 194 3.96 33.65 -15.96
N GLY A 195 3.09 34.48 -15.40
CA GLY A 195 2.33 35.50 -16.12
C GLY A 195 2.91 36.92 -16.11
N LEU A 196 4.11 37.18 -15.55
CA LEU A 196 4.62 38.55 -15.33
C LEU A 196 5.91 38.90 -16.08
N LEU A 197 6.12 38.38 -17.31
CA LEU A 197 7.23 38.80 -18.15
C LEU A 197 6.76 39.16 -19.57
N SER A 198 5.83 40.10 -19.74
CA SER A 198 5.66 40.82 -21.00
C SER A 198 4.84 42.11 -20.81
N ARG A 199 5.42 43.12 -20.24
CA ARG A 199 5.05 44.51 -20.47
C ARG A 199 6.26 45.40 -20.23
N MET A 200 7.12 45.52 -21.25
CA MET A 200 7.92 46.72 -21.41
C MET A 200 7.07 47.74 -22.18
N PRO A 201 6.80 48.93 -21.65
CA PRO A 201 6.31 50.01 -22.45
C PRO A 201 7.46 50.58 -23.28
N SER A 202 7.29 50.58 -24.59
CA SER A 202 8.06 51.38 -25.50
C SER A 202 7.70 52.83 -25.22
N SER A 203 8.64 53.64 -24.80
CA SER A 203 8.53 55.11 -24.78
C SER A 203 9.48 55.73 -25.81
N ALA A 204 8.85 56.56 -26.59
CA ALA A 204 9.39 57.45 -27.63
C ALA A 204 10.59 58.31 -27.17
#